data_b5d43e5a241456dc552788746576300c
#
_entry.id   b5d43e5a241456dc552788746576300c
#
_cell.length_a   1.000
_cell.length_b   1.000
_cell.length_c   1.000
_cell.angle_alpha   90.00
_cell.angle_beta   90.00
_cell.angle_gamma   90.00
#
_symmetry.space_group_name_H-M   'P 1'
#
loop_
_entity.id
_entity.type
_entity.pdbx_description
1 polymer ?
#
loop_
_entity_poly.entity_id
_entity_poly.type
_entity_poly.pdbx_seq_one_letter_code
_entity_poly.pdbx_strand_id
1 'polypeptide(L)'
;MSRVITDVFGGREVYASGAKQHSLSPEKFFDVGGLWVAIMQGEPLPTRTYNHVAFKVSVDQLEKAKLAIEKLGLEFRTSRPRIEGEGQSLYFHDYDNHLFELHTGTLQERLAAYKKLDET
;
A
#
# COMPACT_ATOMS: atom_id res chain seq x y z
N MET A 1 -10.01 6.58 -2.81
CA MET A 1 -9.37 5.34 -2.31
C MET A 1 -9.70 4.10 -3.14
N SER A 2 -10.95 3.92 -3.59
CA SER A 2 -11.31 2.74 -4.40
C SER A 2 -10.38 2.51 -5.58
N ARG A 3 -10.08 3.56 -6.35
CA ARG A 3 -9.18 3.44 -7.51
C ARG A 3 -7.76 3.09 -7.12
N VAL A 4 -7.31 3.53 -5.96
CA VAL A 4 -6.00 3.15 -5.43
C VAL A 4 -5.99 1.64 -5.17
N ILE A 5 -7.02 1.12 -4.51
CA ILE A 5 -7.11 -0.31 -4.20
C ILE A 5 -7.18 -1.14 -5.48
N THR A 6 -7.99 -0.74 -6.46
CA THR A 6 -8.14 -1.52 -7.70
C THR A 6 -6.96 -1.35 -8.65
N ASP A 7 -6.52 -0.12 -8.89
CA ASP A 7 -5.54 0.17 -9.94
C ASP A 7 -4.10 -0.03 -9.48
N VAL A 8 -3.79 0.27 -8.21
CA VAL A 8 -2.43 0.11 -7.68
C VAL A 8 -2.22 -1.26 -7.08
N PHE A 9 -3.15 -1.72 -6.23
CA PHE A 9 -3.01 -3.00 -5.51
C PHE A 9 -3.63 -4.19 -6.23
N GLY A 10 -4.34 -3.96 -7.33
CA GLY A 10 -5.02 -5.04 -8.06
C GLY A 10 -6.17 -5.65 -7.29
N GLY A 11 -6.75 -4.92 -6.35
CA GLY A 11 -7.86 -5.38 -5.55
C GLY A 11 -9.16 -5.49 -6.34
N ARG A 12 -10.05 -6.34 -5.87
CA ARG A 12 -11.37 -6.55 -6.46
C ARG A 12 -12.44 -6.09 -5.47
N GLU A 13 -13.31 -5.16 -5.89
CA GLU A 13 -14.43 -4.73 -5.06
C GLU A 13 -15.43 -5.89 -4.94
N VAL A 14 -15.78 -6.24 -3.70
CA VAL A 14 -16.69 -7.34 -3.40
C VAL A 14 -17.98 -6.90 -2.71
N TYR A 15 -18.00 -5.68 -2.17
CA TYR A 15 -19.18 -5.13 -1.51
C TYR A 15 -19.13 -3.61 -1.52
N ALA A 16 -20.28 -2.98 -1.69
CA ALA A 16 -20.49 -1.55 -1.51
C ALA A 16 -21.84 -1.35 -0.83
N SER A 17 -21.85 -0.59 0.27
CA SER A 17 -23.09 -0.34 1.02
C SER A 17 -24.09 0.53 0.26
N GLY A 18 -23.60 1.37 -0.65
CA GLY A 18 -24.45 2.30 -1.38
C GLY A 18 -25.21 3.22 -0.42
N ALA A 19 -26.52 3.31 -0.60
CA ALA A 19 -27.37 4.13 0.27
C ALA A 19 -27.67 3.48 1.63
N LYS A 20 -27.42 2.18 1.79
CA LYS A 20 -27.59 1.48 3.06
C LYS A 20 -26.34 1.63 3.91
N GLN A 21 -26.53 1.84 5.20
CA GLN A 21 -25.41 2.01 6.12
C GLN A 21 -25.54 1.00 7.25
N HIS A 22 -24.58 0.08 7.33
CA HIS A 22 -24.52 -0.97 8.36
C HIS A 22 -23.42 -0.70 9.39
N SER A 23 -22.66 0.37 9.23
CA SER A 23 -21.56 0.78 10.10
C SER A 23 -21.62 2.29 10.32
N LEU A 24 -20.51 2.91 10.72
CA LEU A 24 -20.43 4.34 11.04
C LEU A 24 -20.64 5.25 9.83
N SER A 25 -20.32 4.77 8.65
CA SER A 25 -20.45 5.52 7.39
C SER A 25 -20.57 4.54 6.22
N PRO A 26 -20.93 5.03 5.01
CA PRO A 26 -20.88 4.19 3.82
C PRO A 26 -19.50 3.54 3.64
N GLU A 27 -19.49 2.29 3.21
CA GLU A 27 -18.25 1.51 3.13
C GLU A 27 -18.19 0.65 1.88
N LYS A 28 -16.97 0.22 1.53
CA LYS A 28 -16.70 -0.76 0.48
C LYS A 28 -15.70 -1.77 0.99
N PHE A 29 -15.85 -3.00 0.53
CA PHE A 29 -14.91 -4.08 0.83
C PHE A 29 -14.22 -4.53 -0.46
N PHE A 30 -12.93 -4.84 -0.33
CA PHE A 30 -12.10 -5.32 -1.42
C PHE A 30 -11.39 -6.59 -1.02
N ASP A 31 -11.20 -7.47 -1.99
CA ASP A 31 -10.29 -8.61 -1.87
C ASP A 31 -8.98 -8.22 -2.56
N VAL A 32 -7.91 -8.16 -1.79
CA VAL A 32 -6.57 -7.81 -2.27
C VAL A 32 -5.66 -9.01 -2.02
N GLY A 33 -5.61 -9.93 -3.00
CA GLY A 33 -4.79 -11.13 -2.88
C GLY A 33 -5.17 -12.01 -1.69
N GLY A 34 -6.45 -12.08 -1.33
CA GLY A 34 -6.94 -12.82 -0.18
C GLY A 34 -7.05 -11.99 1.10
N LEU A 35 -6.52 -10.77 1.10
CA LEU A 35 -6.65 -9.86 2.23
C LEU A 35 -7.95 -9.06 2.11
N TRP A 36 -8.72 -9.04 3.19
CA TRP A 36 -9.93 -8.22 3.25
C TRP A 36 -9.54 -6.79 3.63
N VAL A 37 -9.76 -5.86 2.69
CA VAL A 37 -9.53 -4.43 2.93
C VAL A 37 -10.88 -3.73 2.92
N ALA A 38 -11.18 -3.03 3.99
CA ALA A 38 -12.40 -2.22 4.12
C ALA A 38 -12.02 -0.74 4.10
N ILE A 39 -12.76 0.04 3.32
CA ILE A 39 -12.65 1.49 3.34
C ILE A 39 -14.00 2.08 3.72
N MET A 40 -13.95 3.19 4.44
CA MET A 40 -15.14 3.90 4.92
C MET A 40 -15.05 5.36 4.51
N GLN A 41 -16.19 5.95 4.19
CA GLN A 41 -16.26 7.38 3.90
C GLN A 41 -15.95 8.18 5.18
N GLY A 42 -15.10 9.18 5.05
CA GLY A 42 -14.70 10.05 6.15
C GLY A 42 -13.80 11.17 5.67
N GLU A 43 -13.37 12.00 6.59
CA GLU A 43 -12.46 13.09 6.28
C GLU A 43 -11.04 12.55 6.07
N PRO A 44 -10.25 13.18 5.19
CA PRO A 44 -8.84 12.84 5.05
C PRO A 44 -8.09 13.01 6.38
N LEU A 45 -6.98 12.30 6.52
CA LEU A 45 -6.08 12.53 7.65
C LEU A 45 -5.57 13.98 7.60
N PRO A 46 -5.59 14.71 8.72
CA PRO A 46 -5.22 16.14 8.71
C PRO A 46 -3.75 16.39 8.48
N THR A 47 -2.90 15.41 8.75
CA THR A 47 -1.45 15.52 8.59
C THR A 47 -0.88 14.22 8.01
N ARG A 48 0.26 14.34 7.34
CA ARG A 48 1.03 13.19 6.87
C ARG A 48 2.03 12.78 7.94
N THR A 49 2.13 11.48 8.18
CA THR A 49 3.10 10.89 9.10
C THR A 49 3.85 9.77 8.38
N TYR A 50 4.79 9.14 9.08
CA TYR A 50 5.47 7.97 8.54
C TYR A 50 4.73 6.67 8.87
N ASN A 51 3.60 6.73 9.56
CA ASN A 51 2.78 5.54 9.80
C ASN A 51 2.28 5.00 8.47
N HIS A 52 2.54 3.73 8.19
CA HIS A 52 2.20 3.17 6.89
C HIS A 52 1.91 1.68 6.96
N VAL A 53 1.29 1.20 5.92
CA VAL A 53 1.06 -0.22 5.70
C VAL A 53 1.90 -0.65 4.50
N ALA A 54 2.64 -1.76 4.64
CA ALA A 54 3.48 -2.31 3.60
C ALA A 54 2.84 -3.57 3.02
N PHE A 55 2.87 -3.66 1.70
CA PHE A 55 2.40 -4.83 0.96
C PHE A 55 3.55 -5.44 0.18
N LYS A 56 3.66 -6.76 0.22
CA LYS A 56 4.62 -7.49 -0.61
C LYS A 56 4.09 -7.59 -2.03
N VAL A 57 4.95 -7.29 -3.01
CA VAL A 57 4.64 -7.42 -4.44
C VAL A 57 5.81 -8.05 -5.17
N SER A 58 5.57 -8.57 -6.37
CA SER A 58 6.65 -8.98 -7.27
C SER A 58 7.27 -7.76 -7.92
N VAL A 59 8.45 -7.93 -8.56
CA VAL A 59 9.11 -6.86 -9.31
C VAL A 59 8.19 -6.34 -10.43
N ASP A 60 7.51 -7.25 -11.14
CA ASP A 60 6.59 -6.87 -12.21
C ASP A 60 5.40 -6.08 -11.69
N GLN A 61 4.85 -6.50 -10.54
CA GLN A 61 3.75 -5.77 -9.89
C GLN A 61 4.19 -4.38 -9.43
N LEU A 62 5.42 -4.24 -8.95
CA LEU A 62 5.96 -2.94 -8.53
C LEU A 62 6.00 -1.96 -9.70
N GLU A 63 6.48 -2.40 -10.86
CA GLU A 63 6.53 -1.56 -12.06
C GLU A 63 5.13 -1.14 -12.53
N LYS A 64 4.18 -2.07 -12.54
CA LYS A 64 2.79 -1.76 -12.89
C LYS A 64 2.15 -0.78 -11.90
N ALA A 65 2.40 -0.98 -10.61
CA ALA A 65 1.90 -0.10 -9.56
C ALA A 65 2.45 1.31 -9.71
N LYS A 66 3.74 1.44 -10.03
CA LYS A 66 4.37 2.74 -10.26
C LYS A 66 3.66 3.52 -11.36
N LEU A 67 3.37 2.87 -12.48
CA LEU A 67 2.63 3.49 -13.58
C LEU A 67 1.21 3.89 -13.16
N ALA A 68 0.53 3.03 -12.41
CA ALA A 68 -0.81 3.34 -11.92
C ALA A 68 -0.82 4.53 -10.95
N ILE A 69 0.15 4.60 -10.05
CA ILE A 69 0.30 5.71 -9.10
C ILE A 69 0.52 7.02 -9.86
N GLU A 70 1.39 7.01 -10.86
CA GLU A 70 1.65 8.18 -11.71
C GLU A 70 0.38 8.60 -12.46
N LYS A 71 -0.35 7.64 -13.03
CA LYS A 71 -1.59 7.91 -13.78
C LYS A 71 -2.68 8.50 -12.88
N LEU A 72 -2.76 8.08 -11.63
CA LEU A 72 -3.71 8.62 -10.66
C LEU A 72 -3.27 9.97 -10.08
N GLY A 73 -2.07 10.44 -10.42
CA GLY A 73 -1.56 11.72 -9.93
C GLY A 73 -1.20 11.69 -8.44
N LEU A 74 -0.91 10.52 -7.89
CA LEU A 74 -0.55 10.39 -6.49
C LEU A 74 0.92 10.74 -6.28
N GLU A 75 1.25 11.15 -5.07
CA GLU A 75 2.57 11.65 -4.72
C GLU A 75 3.44 10.53 -4.14
N PHE A 76 4.62 10.36 -4.73
CA PHE A 76 5.63 9.44 -4.19
C PHE A 76 6.34 10.08 -2.99
N ARG A 77 6.69 9.24 -2.01
CA ARG A 77 7.57 9.64 -0.92
C ARG A 77 8.93 9.00 -1.16
N THR A 78 10.00 9.75 -0.88
CA THR A 78 11.37 9.23 -0.98
C THR A 78 11.57 8.08 0.01
N SER A 79 12.05 6.94 -0.50
CA SER A 79 12.40 5.80 0.33
C SER A 79 13.67 6.05 1.13
N ARG A 80 13.79 5.39 2.28
CA ARG A 80 15.06 5.32 2.98
C ARG A 80 16.07 4.53 2.13
N PRO A 81 17.39 4.72 2.34
CA PRO A 81 18.40 3.90 1.68
C PRO A 81 18.18 2.42 2.00
N ARG A 82 18.37 1.56 1.00
CA ARG A 82 18.23 0.11 1.15
C ARG A 82 19.60 -0.54 1.36
N ILE A 83 19.64 -1.56 2.21
CA ILE A 83 20.81 -2.39 2.37
C ILE A 83 20.76 -3.55 1.38
N GLU A 84 21.93 -4.13 1.07
CA GLU A 84 22.01 -5.26 0.16
C GLU A 84 21.16 -6.43 0.63
N GLY A 85 20.40 -7.05 -0.27
CA GLY A 85 19.54 -8.19 0.02
C GLY A 85 18.17 -7.83 0.59
N GLU A 86 17.91 -6.55 0.84
CA GLU A 86 16.63 -6.10 1.43
C GLU A 86 15.49 -6.01 0.40
N GLY A 87 15.81 -5.87 -0.88
CA GLY A 87 14.82 -5.66 -1.94
C GLY A 87 14.54 -4.19 -2.23
N GLN A 88 13.50 -3.93 -3.01
CA GLN A 88 13.11 -2.59 -3.44
C GLN A 88 11.81 -2.18 -2.77
N SER A 89 11.67 -0.90 -2.46
CA SER A 89 10.45 -0.32 -1.92
C SER A 89 10.03 0.91 -2.69
N LEU A 90 8.70 1.11 -2.72
CA LEU A 90 8.07 2.28 -3.30
C LEU A 90 7.06 2.80 -2.29
N TYR A 91 7.19 4.07 -1.92
CA TYR A 91 6.28 4.73 -0.97
C TYR A 91 5.44 5.77 -1.70
N PHE A 92 4.16 5.80 -1.38
CA PHE A 92 3.28 6.82 -1.95
C PHE A 92 2.15 7.17 -0.98
N HIS A 93 1.59 8.37 -1.13
CA HIS A 93 0.41 8.79 -0.38
C HIS A 93 -0.85 8.63 -1.26
N ASP A 94 -1.95 8.20 -0.66
CA ASP A 94 -3.24 8.24 -1.32
C ASP A 94 -3.83 9.66 -1.26
N TYR A 95 -5.07 9.81 -1.70
CA TYR A 95 -5.74 11.14 -1.71
C TYR A 95 -6.07 11.65 -0.30
N ASP A 96 -6.04 10.77 0.71
CA ASP A 96 -6.46 11.07 2.08
C ASP A 96 -5.28 11.07 3.06
N ASN A 97 -4.06 11.19 2.56
CA ASN A 97 -2.81 11.26 3.34
C ASN A 97 -2.39 9.95 4.00
N HIS A 98 -2.97 8.81 3.61
CA HIS A 98 -2.46 7.52 4.05
C HIS A 98 -1.18 7.20 3.29
N LEU A 99 -0.17 6.70 4.00
CA LEU A 99 1.10 6.28 3.40
C LEU A 99 1.10 4.77 3.20
N PHE A 100 1.45 4.36 2.00
CA PHE A 100 1.58 2.94 1.65
C PHE A 100 2.99 2.65 1.15
N GLU A 101 3.43 1.44 1.42
CA GLU A 101 4.69 0.90 0.90
C GLU A 101 4.40 -0.35 0.09
N LEU A 102 5.03 -0.45 -1.08
CA LEU A 102 5.10 -1.69 -1.87
C LEU A 102 6.53 -2.18 -1.81
N HIS A 103 6.73 -3.45 -1.46
CA HIS A 103 8.07 -4.00 -1.21
C HIS A 103 8.23 -5.34 -1.90
N THR A 104 9.36 -5.55 -2.58
CA THR A 104 9.61 -6.77 -3.35
C THR A 104 10.28 -7.88 -2.54
N GLY A 105 10.91 -7.56 -1.40
CA GLY A 105 11.56 -8.54 -0.56
C GLY A 105 10.62 -9.33 0.31
N THR A 106 11.13 -10.39 0.94
CA THR A 106 10.41 -11.18 1.92
C THR A 106 10.89 -10.84 3.33
N LEU A 107 10.10 -11.23 4.33
CA LEU A 107 10.52 -11.10 5.74
C LEU A 107 11.82 -11.87 5.98
N GLN A 108 11.93 -13.09 5.44
CA GLN A 108 13.11 -13.93 5.59
C GLN A 108 14.35 -13.26 4.98
N GLU A 109 14.23 -12.68 3.79
CA GLU A 109 15.32 -11.94 3.16
C GLU A 109 15.75 -10.75 4.00
N ARG A 110 14.79 -10.00 4.54
CA ARG A 110 15.08 -8.85 5.41
C ARG A 110 15.79 -9.27 6.67
N LEU A 111 15.30 -10.31 7.35
CA LEU A 111 15.91 -10.81 8.57
C LEU A 111 17.32 -11.34 8.30
N ALA A 112 17.54 -12.03 7.17
CA ALA A 112 18.86 -12.49 6.78
C ALA A 112 19.82 -11.33 6.53
N ALA A 113 19.35 -10.27 5.84
CA ALA A 113 20.16 -9.09 5.55
C ALA A 113 20.55 -8.36 6.83
N TYR A 114 19.61 -8.19 7.77
CA TYR A 114 19.88 -7.56 9.06
C TYR A 114 20.84 -8.37 9.90
N LYS A 115 20.68 -9.69 9.95
CA LYS A 115 21.58 -10.58 10.67
C LYS A 115 23.01 -10.45 10.14
N LYS A 116 23.19 -10.46 8.82
CA LYS A 116 24.48 -10.30 8.17
C LYS A 116 25.12 -8.95 8.54
N LEU A 117 24.33 -7.89 8.57
CA LEU A 117 24.78 -6.56 8.92
C LEU A 117 25.20 -6.51 10.39
N ASP A 118 24.47 -7.16 11.30
CA ASP A 118 24.76 -7.19 12.72
C ASP A 118 26.04 -8.00 13.03
N GLU A 119 26.42 -8.95 12.17
CA GLU A 119 27.63 -9.75 12.30
C GLU A 119 28.90 -8.99 11.88
N THR A 120 28.76 -7.83 11.26
CA THR A 120 29.88 -6.98 10.87
C THR A 120 30.17 -5.91 11.93
#